data_a80c10a756f3bcf71339c7c4c559fe45
#
_entry.id   a80c10a756f3bcf71339c7c4c559fe45
#
_cell.length_a   1.000
_cell.length_b   1.000
_cell.length_c   1.000
_cell.angle_alpha   90.00
_cell.angle_beta   90.00
_cell.angle_gamma   90.00
#
_symmetry.space_group_name_H-M   'P 1'
#
loop_
_entity.id
_entity.type
_entity.pdbx_description
1 polymer ?
#
loop_
_entity_poly.entity_id
_entity_poly.type
_entity_poly.pdbx_seq_one_letter_code
_entity_poly.pdbx_strand_id
1 'polypeptide(L)'
;MAKRTFDERIEELVKKQEQLKAQERQLKKRQNAEERKRRTKRLIEMGAIVESVLGRPTTDDDKERLQAFLRKQEANGKFFTKAMNVQP
;
A
#
# COMPACT_ATOMS: atom_id res chain seq x y z
N MET A 1 -24.50 -26.88 -39.93
CA MET A 1 -24.05 -25.76 -39.09
C MET A 1 -23.41 -24.70 -39.95
N ALA A 2 -23.87 -23.50 -39.86
CA ALA A 2 -23.23 -22.39 -40.54
C ALA A 2 -21.86 -22.12 -39.91
N LYS A 3 -20.81 -22.09 -40.74
CA LYS A 3 -19.47 -21.71 -40.28
C LYS A 3 -19.47 -20.22 -39.96
N ARG A 4 -18.88 -19.86 -38.83
CA ARG A 4 -18.70 -18.46 -38.46
C ARG A 4 -17.78 -17.77 -39.47
N THR A 5 -18.13 -16.57 -39.85
CA THR A 5 -17.28 -15.74 -40.70
C THR A 5 -16.05 -15.26 -39.94
N PHE A 6 -15.04 -14.82 -40.66
CA PHE A 6 -13.85 -14.21 -40.05
C PHE A 6 -14.23 -13.01 -39.17
N ASP A 7 -15.15 -12.20 -39.63
CA ASP A 7 -15.60 -11.00 -38.91
C ASP A 7 -16.26 -11.38 -37.58
N GLU A 8 -17.06 -12.42 -37.56
CA GLU A 8 -17.71 -12.93 -36.33
C GLU A 8 -16.66 -13.45 -35.34
N ARG A 9 -15.63 -14.14 -35.84
CA ARG A 9 -14.54 -14.61 -35.01
C ARG A 9 -13.74 -13.47 -34.40
N ILE A 10 -13.47 -12.43 -35.19
CA ILE A 10 -12.76 -11.24 -34.73
C ILE A 10 -13.57 -10.52 -33.66
N GLU A 11 -14.89 -10.37 -33.86
CA GLU A 11 -15.76 -9.76 -32.86
C GLU A 11 -15.76 -10.52 -31.53
N GLU A 12 -15.78 -11.85 -31.57
CA GLU A 12 -15.72 -12.68 -30.37
C GLU A 12 -14.41 -12.51 -29.61
N LEU A 13 -13.29 -12.47 -30.35
CA LEU A 13 -11.97 -12.28 -29.76
C LEU A 13 -11.84 -10.90 -29.13
N VAL A 14 -12.38 -9.88 -29.78
CA VAL A 14 -12.38 -8.51 -29.25
C VAL A 14 -13.18 -8.45 -27.95
N LYS A 15 -14.38 -9.05 -27.93
CA LYS A 15 -15.21 -9.12 -26.73
C LYS A 15 -14.51 -9.84 -25.59
N LYS A 16 -13.85 -10.97 -25.88
CA LYS A 16 -13.05 -11.68 -24.88
C LYS A 16 -11.94 -10.85 -24.31
N GLN A 17 -11.21 -10.12 -25.15
CA GLN A 17 -10.13 -9.23 -24.72
C GLN A 17 -10.66 -8.11 -23.81
N GLU A 18 -11.80 -7.53 -24.16
CA GLU A 18 -12.43 -6.49 -23.34
C GLU A 18 -12.85 -7.02 -21.98
N GLN A 19 -13.43 -8.23 -21.93
CA GLN A 19 -13.80 -8.87 -20.68
C GLN A 19 -12.59 -9.14 -19.80
N LEU A 20 -11.51 -9.67 -20.39
CA LEU A 20 -10.27 -9.95 -19.66
C LEU A 20 -9.64 -8.67 -19.11
N LYS A 21 -9.63 -7.60 -19.89
CA LYS A 21 -9.14 -6.29 -19.44
C LYS A 21 -9.97 -5.73 -18.29
N ALA A 22 -11.30 -5.90 -18.35
CA ALA A 22 -12.20 -5.46 -17.29
C ALA A 22 -11.95 -6.25 -16.00
N GLN A 23 -11.78 -7.56 -16.09
CA GLN A 23 -11.45 -8.42 -14.95
C GLN A 23 -10.09 -8.05 -14.34
N GLU A 24 -9.11 -7.82 -15.20
CA GLU A 24 -7.77 -7.40 -14.77
C GLU A 24 -7.81 -6.09 -13.99
N ARG A 25 -8.57 -5.11 -14.47
CA ARG A 25 -8.76 -3.83 -13.78
C ARG A 25 -9.43 -4.01 -12.42
N GLN A 26 -10.42 -4.89 -12.31
CA GLN A 26 -11.08 -5.18 -11.04
C GLN A 26 -10.13 -5.85 -10.05
N LEU A 27 -9.32 -6.80 -10.51
CA LEU A 27 -8.32 -7.46 -9.68
C LEU A 27 -7.27 -6.47 -9.17
N LYS A 28 -6.81 -5.56 -10.01
CA LYS A 28 -5.88 -4.50 -9.60
C LYS A 28 -6.49 -3.58 -8.56
N LYS A 29 -7.76 -3.20 -8.72
CA LYS A 29 -8.46 -2.39 -7.73
C LYS A 29 -8.56 -3.09 -6.37
N ARG A 30 -8.90 -4.39 -6.38
CA ARG A 30 -8.94 -5.20 -5.16
C ARG A 30 -7.58 -5.28 -4.49
N GLN A 31 -6.54 -5.56 -5.26
CA GLN A 31 -5.17 -5.64 -4.78
C GLN A 31 -4.73 -4.32 -4.13
N ASN A 32 -4.99 -3.21 -4.80
CA ASN A 32 -4.67 -1.88 -4.28
C ASN A 32 -5.43 -1.57 -3.00
N ALA A 33 -6.71 -1.94 -2.93
CA ALA A 33 -7.52 -1.75 -1.73
C ALA A 33 -7.00 -2.58 -0.56
N GLU A 34 -6.61 -3.83 -0.80
CA GLU A 34 -6.02 -4.68 0.23
C GLU A 34 -4.67 -4.16 0.72
N GLU A 35 -3.82 -3.69 -0.20
CA GLU A 35 -2.54 -3.07 0.15
C GLU A 35 -2.72 -1.83 1.00
N ARG A 36 -3.70 -0.99 0.67
CA ARG A 36 -4.05 0.18 1.48
C ARG A 36 -4.49 -0.20 2.88
N LYS A 37 -5.32 -1.23 3.00
CA LYS A 37 -5.76 -1.74 4.31
C LYS A 37 -4.58 -2.23 5.15
N ARG A 38 -3.70 -3.02 4.55
CA ARG A 38 -2.49 -3.52 5.22
C ARG A 38 -1.58 -2.39 5.66
N ARG A 39 -1.38 -1.41 4.79
CA ARG A 39 -0.57 -0.24 5.12
C ARG A 39 -1.18 0.56 6.26
N THR A 40 -2.48 0.83 6.20
CA THR A 40 -3.19 1.54 7.26
C THR A 40 -3.06 0.80 8.58
N LYS A 41 -3.22 -0.52 8.56
CA LYS A 41 -3.05 -1.35 9.76
C LYS A 41 -1.65 -1.22 10.33
N ARG A 42 -0.61 -1.29 9.48
CA ARG A 42 0.79 -1.11 9.93
C ARG A 42 1.03 0.25 10.55
N LEU A 43 0.49 1.30 9.94
CA LEU A 43 0.64 2.67 10.46
C LEU A 43 -0.06 2.84 11.81
N ILE A 44 -1.23 2.24 11.98
CA ILE A 44 -1.95 2.24 13.25
C ILE A 44 -1.14 1.49 14.32
N GLU A 45 -0.59 0.35 13.98
CA GLU A 45 0.24 -0.44 14.89
C GLU A 45 1.51 0.31 15.28
N MET A 46 2.13 1.01 14.33
CA MET A 46 3.29 1.86 14.61
C MET A 46 2.95 3.02 15.54
N GLY A 47 1.80 3.64 15.32
CA GLY A 47 1.29 4.67 16.23
C GLY A 47 1.04 4.15 17.62
N ALA A 48 0.50 2.94 17.73
CA ALA A 48 0.29 2.28 19.02
C ALA A 48 1.61 1.99 19.74
N ILE A 49 2.65 1.61 19.01
CA ILE A 49 4.00 1.42 19.56
C ILE A 49 4.54 2.72 20.13
N VAL A 50 4.38 3.82 19.41
CA VAL A 50 4.81 5.14 19.87
C VAL A 50 4.11 5.51 21.17
N GLU A 51 2.80 5.31 21.25
CA GLU A 51 2.02 5.58 22.46
C GLU A 51 2.45 4.68 23.63
N SER A 52 2.74 3.43 23.35
CA SER A 52 3.23 2.47 24.34
C SER A 52 4.55 2.93 24.97
N VAL A 53 5.47 3.41 24.14
CA VAL A 53 6.77 3.92 24.61
C VAL A 53 6.59 5.22 25.40
N LEU A 54 5.70 6.12 24.93
CA LEU A 54 5.40 7.37 25.64
C LEU A 54 4.65 7.13 26.96
N GLY A 55 3.89 6.05 27.05
CA GLY A 55 3.06 5.76 28.22
C GLY A 55 1.79 6.62 28.28
N ARG A 56 1.40 7.24 27.17
CA ARG A 56 0.22 8.08 27.08
C ARG A 56 -0.29 8.14 25.64
N PRO A 57 -1.56 8.51 25.42
CA PRO A 57 -2.05 8.79 24.07
C PRO A 57 -1.29 9.93 23.42
N THR A 58 -1.13 9.86 22.09
CA THR A 58 -0.50 10.93 21.33
C THR A 58 -1.49 12.05 21.01
N THR A 59 -0.96 13.25 20.80
CA THR A 59 -1.72 14.43 20.41
C THR A 59 -1.19 14.93 19.06
N ASP A 60 -1.88 15.89 18.47
CA ASP A 60 -1.44 16.49 17.20
C ASP A 60 -0.07 17.18 17.33
N ASP A 61 0.23 17.75 18.47
CA ASP A 61 1.54 18.37 18.72
C ASP A 61 2.67 17.33 18.73
N ASP A 62 2.37 16.11 19.11
CA ASP A 62 3.36 15.03 19.11
C ASP A 62 3.82 14.64 17.71
N LYS A 63 3.04 14.89 16.68
CA LYS A 63 3.45 14.64 15.30
C LYS A 63 4.67 15.44 14.92
N GLU A 64 4.68 16.72 15.23
CA GLU A 64 5.81 17.60 14.93
C GLU A 64 7.05 17.22 15.75
N ARG A 65 6.86 16.92 17.03
CA ARG A 65 7.94 16.51 17.91
C ARG A 65 8.58 15.19 17.46
N LEU A 66 7.76 14.21 17.11
CA LEU A 66 8.25 12.93 16.61
C LEU A 66 9.01 13.12 15.30
N GLN A 67 8.47 13.91 14.38
CA GLN A 67 9.11 14.18 13.10
C GLN A 67 10.45 14.89 13.30
N ALA A 68 10.51 15.88 14.17
CA ALA A 68 11.74 16.60 14.49
C ALA A 68 12.78 15.67 15.08
N PHE A 69 12.39 14.80 16.01
CA PHE A 69 13.29 13.84 16.62
C PHE A 69 13.86 12.87 15.58
N LEU A 70 13.00 12.28 14.74
CA LEU A 70 13.43 11.33 13.72
C LEU A 70 14.38 11.96 12.71
N ARG A 71 14.08 13.18 12.26
CA ARG A 71 14.95 13.92 11.34
C ARG A 71 16.30 14.24 11.95
N LYS A 72 16.32 14.58 13.23
CA LYS A 72 17.56 14.84 13.95
C LYS A 72 18.43 13.57 14.01
N GLN A 73 17.84 12.43 14.31
CA GLN A 73 18.55 11.15 14.33
C GLN A 73 19.10 10.79 12.95
N GLU A 74 18.34 11.02 11.88
CA GLU A 74 18.83 10.80 10.52
C GLU A 74 19.99 11.73 10.15
N ALA A 75 19.90 13.01 10.51
CA ALA A 75 20.93 14.00 10.23
C ALA A 75 22.22 13.70 10.98
N ASN A 76 22.15 13.16 12.19
CA ASN A 76 23.31 12.91 13.05
C ASN A 76 24.07 11.62 12.74
N GLY A 77 23.65 10.83 11.77
CA GLY A 77 24.34 9.60 11.41
C GLY A 77 23.42 8.50 10.96
N LYS A 78 22.23 8.85 10.53
CA LYS A 78 21.18 7.94 10.06
C LYS A 78 20.82 6.90 11.12
N PHE A 79 20.79 7.30 12.36
CA PHE A 79 20.51 6.38 13.47
C PHE A 79 19.14 5.73 13.37
N PHE A 80 18.15 6.47 12.90
CA PHE A 80 16.80 5.92 12.70
C PHE A 80 16.79 4.85 11.61
N THR A 81 17.35 5.14 10.43
CA THR A 81 17.44 4.19 9.32
C THR A 81 18.23 2.95 9.73
N LYS A 82 19.34 3.13 10.44
CA LYS A 82 20.16 2.02 10.93
C LYS A 82 19.38 1.13 11.89
N ALA A 83 18.64 1.74 12.82
CA ALA A 83 17.83 1.01 13.78
C ALA A 83 16.74 0.20 13.08
N MET A 84 16.10 0.78 12.07
CA MET A 84 15.03 0.11 11.32
C MET A 84 15.54 -1.00 10.41
N ASN A 85 16.81 -0.97 10.02
CA ASN A 85 17.42 -1.96 9.13
C ASN A 85 18.19 -3.05 9.86
N VAL A 86 18.24 -3.00 11.19
CA VAL A 86 18.87 -4.06 11.99
C VAL A 86 17.97 -5.30 11.91
N GLN A 87 18.54 -6.39 11.38
CA GLN A 87 17.84 -7.67 11.37
C GLN A 87 18.03 -8.39 12.70
N PRO A 88 16.96 -9.01 13.23
CA PRO A 88 17.05 -9.76 14.46
C PRO A 88 17.92 -11.00 14.35
#